data_0c9100818fdde1b62d1b5b367670e0fb
#
_entry.id   0c9100818fdde1b62d1b5b367670e0fb
#
_cell.length_a   1.000
_cell.length_b   1.000
_cell.length_c   1.000
_cell.angle_alpha   90.00
_cell.angle_beta   90.00
_cell.angle_gamma   90.00
#
_symmetry.space_group_name_H-M   'P 1'
#
loop_
_entity.id
_entity.type
_entity.pdbx_description
1 polymer ?
#
loop_
_entity_poly.entity_id
_entity_poly.type
_entity_poly.pdbx_seq_one_letter_code
_entity_poly.pdbx_strand_id
1 'polypeptide(L)'
;FEEYSEDLCDKFKSNSAQKFAMTREQGLKLDSAFEEILEHKTALYDENVSGSVYRLGLICYKITMTLSAIRSDDTEITCSDEDFDSALCLVKEVYLVHGINMLNRINKTSKKLNTTQTTLYDWIKTKETFKRAEILEKAVLLGVKDRTLSDILKRFIKLKLIEKVSHGIYTKR
;
A
#
# COMPACT_ATOMS: atom_id res chain seq x y z
N PHE A 1 10.17 -2.10 31.45
CA PHE A 1 9.08 -1.53 30.63
C PHE A 1 8.44 -0.33 31.34
N GLU A 2 8.22 -0.40 32.66
CA GLU A 2 7.69 0.69 33.48
C GLU A 2 8.64 1.90 33.51
N GLU A 3 9.93 1.70 33.72
CA GLU A 3 10.97 2.74 33.75
C GLU A 3 11.01 3.55 32.44
N TYR A 4 10.98 2.88 31.26
CA TYR A 4 10.91 3.56 29.96
C TYR A 4 9.59 4.31 29.75
N SER A 5 8.51 3.84 30.34
CA SER A 5 7.20 4.49 30.25
C SER A 5 7.16 5.79 31.08
N GLU A 6 7.79 5.79 32.25
CA GLU A 6 7.89 6.95 33.12
C GLU A 6 8.78 8.04 32.51
N ASP A 7 9.96 7.67 31.99
CA ASP A 7 10.86 8.58 31.27
C ASP A 7 10.20 9.25 30.08
N LEU A 8 9.44 8.48 29.26
CA LEU A 8 8.68 9.04 28.16
C LEU A 8 7.58 9.98 28.62
N CYS A 9 6.84 9.61 29.66
CA CYS A 9 5.78 10.45 30.22
C CYS A 9 6.34 11.78 30.75
N ASP A 10 7.47 11.76 31.43
CA ASP A 10 8.09 12.95 31.98
C ASP A 10 8.68 13.83 30.87
N LYS A 11 9.26 13.24 29.84
CA LYS A 11 9.70 13.97 28.65
C LYS A 11 8.54 14.73 27.99
N PHE A 12 7.40 14.09 27.77
CA PHE A 12 6.24 14.76 27.16
C PHE A 12 5.53 15.75 28.07
N LYS A 13 5.60 15.60 29.39
CA LYS A 13 5.05 16.58 30.34
C LYS A 13 5.91 17.84 30.44
N SER A 14 7.22 17.71 30.28
CA SER A 14 8.18 18.84 30.43
C SER A 14 8.33 19.64 29.14
N ASN A 15 7.93 19.14 27.99
CA ASN A 15 8.16 19.80 26.72
C ASN A 15 7.12 20.87 26.41
N SER A 16 7.60 22.08 26.17
CA SER A 16 6.93 23.14 25.42
C SER A 16 6.64 22.64 23.99
N ALA A 17 5.65 23.24 23.32
CA ALA A 17 5.26 22.87 21.94
C ALA A 17 6.50 22.80 21.02
N GLN A 18 6.77 21.61 20.49
CA GLN A 18 7.84 21.36 19.53
C GLN A 18 7.31 21.57 18.10
N LYS A 19 8.14 22.14 17.25
CA LYS A 19 7.86 22.25 15.80
C LYS A 19 8.54 21.10 15.09
N PHE A 20 7.77 20.35 14.33
CA PHE A 20 8.26 19.24 13.50
C PHE A 20 8.21 19.61 12.03
N ALA A 21 9.26 19.28 11.30
CA ALA A 21 9.35 19.45 9.86
C ALA A 21 9.91 18.18 9.19
N MET A 22 9.30 17.78 8.09
CA MET A 22 9.87 16.82 7.15
C MET A 22 10.62 17.56 6.05
N THR A 23 11.65 16.91 5.49
CA THR A 23 12.34 17.43 4.32
C THR A 23 11.42 17.34 3.09
N ARG A 24 11.69 18.17 2.09
CA ARG A 24 10.94 18.14 0.82
C ARG A 24 11.04 16.77 0.14
N GLU A 25 12.19 16.13 0.21
CA GLU A 25 12.44 14.81 -0.38
C GLU A 25 11.61 13.72 0.32
N GLN A 26 11.55 13.74 1.64
CA GLN A 26 10.71 12.83 2.42
C GLN A 26 9.22 13.03 2.11
N GLY A 27 8.78 14.29 1.97
CA GLY A 27 7.41 14.59 1.55
C GLY A 27 7.07 13.99 0.17
N LEU A 28 7.92 14.20 -0.83
CA LEU A 28 7.74 13.62 -2.17
C LEU A 28 7.75 12.08 -2.14
N LYS A 29 8.64 11.48 -1.34
CA LYS A 29 8.71 10.02 -1.17
C LYS A 29 7.44 9.48 -0.52
N LEU A 30 6.88 10.19 0.45
CA LEU A 30 5.62 9.84 1.10
C LEU A 30 4.47 9.88 0.09
N ASP A 31 4.32 10.96 -0.65
CA ASP A 31 3.26 11.16 -1.64
C ASP A 31 3.32 10.07 -2.71
N SER A 32 4.50 9.85 -3.32
CA SER A 32 4.70 8.81 -4.34
C SER A 32 4.37 7.41 -3.82
N ALA A 33 4.78 7.07 -2.59
CA ALA A 33 4.50 5.77 -1.99
C ALA A 33 2.99 5.55 -1.78
N PHE A 34 2.25 6.58 -1.38
CA PHE A 34 0.82 6.47 -1.14
C PHE A 34 -0.02 6.57 -2.41
N GLU A 35 0.43 7.30 -3.44
CA GLU A 35 -0.16 7.28 -4.77
C GLU A 35 -0.10 5.87 -5.38
N GLU A 36 1.07 5.23 -5.34
CA GLU A 36 1.23 3.84 -5.81
C GLU A 36 0.32 2.86 -5.05
N ILE A 37 0.25 2.98 -3.72
CA ILE A 37 -0.65 2.17 -2.90
C ILE A 37 -2.11 2.42 -3.28
N LEU A 38 -2.49 3.68 -3.47
CA LEU A 38 -3.86 4.07 -3.80
C LEU A 38 -4.28 3.47 -5.14
N GLU A 39 -3.48 3.67 -6.19
CA GLU A 39 -3.74 3.09 -7.52
C GLU A 39 -3.90 1.57 -7.45
N HIS A 40 -2.93 0.90 -6.81
CA HIS A 40 -2.95 -0.54 -6.68
C HIS A 40 -4.15 -1.05 -5.91
N LYS A 41 -4.47 -0.43 -4.77
CA LYS A 41 -5.55 -0.90 -3.90
C LYS A 41 -6.92 -0.55 -4.45
N THR A 42 -7.09 0.61 -5.08
CA THR A 42 -8.35 0.98 -5.74
C THR A 42 -8.65 0.08 -6.94
N ALA A 43 -7.62 -0.37 -7.66
CA ALA A 43 -7.78 -1.34 -8.75
C ALA A 43 -8.26 -2.72 -8.25
N LEU A 44 -7.80 -3.16 -7.07
CA LEU A 44 -8.08 -4.49 -6.51
C LEU A 44 -9.32 -4.53 -5.60
N TYR A 45 -9.65 -3.41 -4.97
CA TYR A 45 -10.71 -3.27 -3.98
C TYR A 45 -11.69 -2.17 -4.40
N ASP A 46 -12.76 -1.98 -3.65
CA ASP A 46 -13.75 -0.94 -3.91
C ASP A 46 -13.22 0.46 -3.52
N GLU A 47 -13.85 1.53 -4.03
CA GLU A 47 -13.47 2.92 -3.74
C GLU A 47 -13.43 3.25 -2.23
N ASN A 48 -14.15 2.48 -1.43
CA ASN A 48 -14.14 2.59 0.04
C ASN A 48 -12.75 2.43 0.68
N VAL A 49 -11.80 1.80 -0.03
CA VAL A 49 -10.42 1.64 0.44
C VAL A 49 -9.63 2.95 0.36
N SER A 50 -9.99 3.85 -0.55
CA SER A 50 -9.29 5.12 -0.75
C SER A 50 -9.21 5.95 0.54
N GLY A 51 -10.33 6.08 1.25
CA GLY A 51 -10.37 6.81 2.52
C GLY A 51 -9.47 6.21 3.60
N SER A 52 -9.30 4.89 3.60
CA SER A 52 -8.38 4.21 4.52
C SER A 52 -6.92 4.45 4.15
N VAL A 53 -6.58 4.45 2.86
CA VAL A 53 -5.22 4.73 2.37
C VAL A 53 -4.80 6.16 2.71
N TYR A 54 -5.67 7.17 2.49
CA TYR A 54 -5.38 8.55 2.90
C TYR A 54 -5.12 8.69 4.40
N ARG A 55 -5.93 8.00 5.23
CA ARG A 55 -5.70 7.99 6.68
C ARG A 55 -4.35 7.36 7.07
N LEU A 56 -3.91 6.34 6.34
CA LEU A 56 -2.61 5.72 6.57
C LEU A 56 -1.45 6.67 6.26
N GLY A 57 -1.54 7.52 5.24
CA GLY A 57 -0.58 8.60 4.99
C GLY A 57 -0.45 9.55 6.18
N LEU A 58 -1.60 9.99 6.73
CA LEU A 58 -1.61 10.83 7.93
C LEU A 58 -1.05 10.10 9.17
N ILE A 59 -1.34 8.81 9.31
CA ILE A 59 -0.79 7.97 10.40
C ILE A 59 0.73 7.86 10.25
N CYS A 60 1.24 7.63 9.04
CA CYS A 60 2.67 7.61 8.76
C CYS A 60 3.35 8.91 9.21
N TYR A 61 2.81 10.06 8.80
CA TYR A 61 3.30 11.37 9.24
C TYR A 61 3.33 11.51 10.78
N LYS A 62 2.27 11.09 11.47
CA LYS A 62 2.19 11.14 12.93
C LYS A 62 3.20 10.23 13.61
N ILE A 63 3.41 9.01 13.09
CA ILE A 63 4.41 8.08 13.63
C ILE A 63 5.81 8.68 13.47
N THR A 64 6.12 9.21 12.29
CA THR A 64 7.39 9.89 12.02
C THR A 64 7.63 11.03 13.00
N MET A 65 6.63 11.89 13.18
CA MET A 65 6.69 13.00 14.14
C MET A 65 6.93 12.49 15.57
N THR A 66 6.26 11.43 15.97
CA THR A 66 6.42 10.85 17.32
C THR A 66 7.81 10.25 17.51
N LEU A 67 8.33 9.50 16.54
CA LEU A 67 9.68 8.93 16.62
C LEU A 67 10.74 10.02 16.74
N SER A 68 10.66 11.07 15.92
CA SER A 68 11.57 12.18 15.96
C SER A 68 11.48 12.96 17.28
N ALA A 69 10.27 13.16 17.82
CA ALA A 69 10.07 13.83 19.11
C ALA A 69 10.62 13.02 20.29
N ILE A 70 10.58 11.69 20.23
CA ILE A 70 11.16 10.81 21.26
C ILE A 70 12.70 10.91 21.25
N ARG A 71 13.30 11.07 20.07
CA ARG A 71 14.77 11.07 19.91
C ARG A 71 15.42 12.44 20.06
N SER A 72 14.68 13.53 19.97
CA SER A 72 15.21 14.89 20.09
C SER A 72 14.58 15.64 21.26
N ASP A 73 15.39 16.46 21.91
CA ASP A 73 14.96 17.40 22.94
C ASP A 73 14.86 18.85 22.42
N ASP A 74 15.11 19.06 21.13
CA ASP A 74 15.09 20.36 20.48
C ASP A 74 13.65 20.88 20.32
N THR A 75 13.52 22.20 20.29
CA THR A 75 12.24 22.89 20.05
C THR A 75 11.84 22.88 18.58
N GLU A 76 12.81 22.74 17.67
CA GLU A 76 12.62 22.58 16.23
C GLU A 76 13.26 21.26 15.79
N ILE A 77 12.43 20.30 15.40
CA ILE A 77 12.83 18.94 15.07
C ILE A 77 12.72 18.75 13.56
N THR A 78 13.84 18.39 12.93
CA THR A 78 13.84 17.92 11.55
C THR A 78 13.83 16.40 11.53
N CYS A 79 12.93 15.81 10.74
CA CYS A 79 12.82 14.38 10.58
C CYS A 79 14.13 13.76 10.08
N SER A 80 14.59 12.70 10.74
CA SER A 80 15.67 11.86 10.22
C SER A 80 15.13 10.88 9.17
N ASP A 81 15.98 10.48 8.22
CA ASP A 81 15.58 9.47 7.22
C ASP A 81 15.29 8.10 7.87
N GLU A 82 15.98 7.79 8.97
CA GLU A 82 15.76 6.54 9.73
C GLU A 82 14.36 6.51 10.36
N ASP A 83 13.90 7.61 10.96
CA ASP A 83 12.56 7.71 11.53
C ASP A 83 11.48 7.65 10.45
N PHE A 84 11.72 8.34 9.32
CA PHE A 84 10.84 8.35 8.18
C PHE A 84 10.69 6.95 7.58
N ASP A 85 11.80 6.27 7.28
CA ASP A 85 11.78 4.94 6.66
C ASP A 85 11.19 3.89 7.61
N SER A 86 11.46 3.98 8.91
CA SER A 86 10.85 3.13 9.94
C SER A 86 9.33 3.30 9.99
N ALA A 87 8.84 4.53 9.99
CA ALA A 87 7.42 4.83 9.98
C ALA A 87 6.73 4.34 8.69
N LEU A 88 7.36 4.58 7.54
CA LEU A 88 6.84 4.16 6.24
C LEU A 88 6.78 2.63 6.14
N CYS A 89 7.82 1.93 6.58
CA CYS A 89 7.86 0.47 6.65
C CYS A 89 6.74 -0.07 7.55
N LEU A 90 6.60 0.45 8.76
CA LEU A 90 5.57 0.03 9.70
C LEU A 90 4.16 0.20 9.11
N VAL A 91 3.91 1.32 8.45
CA VAL A 91 2.59 1.58 7.87
C VAL A 91 2.33 0.69 6.65
N LYS A 92 3.31 0.47 5.78
CA LYS A 92 3.15 -0.39 4.59
C LYS A 92 3.00 -1.87 4.95
N GLU A 93 3.84 -2.38 5.84
CA GLU A 93 3.92 -3.82 6.12
C GLU A 93 2.92 -4.29 7.19
N VAL A 94 2.55 -3.41 8.11
CA VAL A 94 1.66 -3.78 9.22
C VAL A 94 0.28 -3.14 9.09
N TYR A 95 0.20 -1.80 9.13
CA TYR A 95 -1.09 -1.12 9.20
C TYR A 95 -1.93 -1.30 7.93
N LEU A 96 -1.32 -1.19 6.75
CA LEU A 96 -2.03 -1.37 5.48
C LEU A 96 -2.57 -2.79 5.35
N VAL A 97 -1.75 -3.79 5.66
CA VAL A 97 -2.13 -5.21 5.58
C VAL A 97 -3.29 -5.51 6.53
N HIS A 98 -3.17 -5.08 7.79
CA HIS A 98 -4.23 -5.28 8.78
C HIS A 98 -5.49 -4.50 8.46
N GLY A 99 -5.38 -3.24 8.01
CA GLY A 99 -6.51 -2.41 7.62
C GLY A 99 -7.30 -3.02 6.47
N ILE A 100 -6.63 -3.52 5.43
CA ILE A 100 -7.29 -4.20 4.32
C ILE A 100 -7.96 -5.50 4.77
N ASN A 101 -7.29 -6.30 5.61
CA ASN A 101 -7.88 -7.53 6.13
C ASN A 101 -9.13 -7.26 6.97
N MET A 102 -9.12 -6.19 7.76
CA MET A 102 -10.28 -5.76 8.54
C MET A 102 -11.45 -5.31 7.64
N LEU A 103 -11.18 -4.48 6.64
CA LEU A 103 -12.19 -4.04 5.67
C LEU A 103 -12.83 -5.22 4.94
N ASN A 104 -12.03 -6.22 4.55
CA ASN A 104 -12.53 -7.44 3.91
C ASN A 104 -13.46 -8.26 4.82
N ARG A 105 -13.23 -8.23 6.14
CA ARG A 105 -14.07 -8.94 7.12
C ARG A 105 -15.38 -8.21 7.41
N ILE A 106 -15.32 -6.88 7.56
CA ILE A 106 -16.48 -6.06 7.94
C ILE A 106 -17.45 -5.91 6.77
N ASN A 107 -16.96 -5.58 5.60
CA ASN A 107 -17.84 -5.20 4.50
C ASN A 107 -18.37 -6.36 3.68
N LYS A 108 -17.88 -7.60 3.84
CA LYS A 108 -18.09 -8.70 2.88
C LYS A 108 -17.96 -8.24 1.42
N THR A 109 -17.37 -7.06 1.24
CA THR A 109 -17.23 -6.42 -0.06
C THR A 109 -16.38 -7.32 -0.91
N SER A 110 -16.99 -7.82 -1.93
CA SER A 110 -16.36 -8.62 -2.95
C SER A 110 -15.09 -7.89 -3.38
N LYS A 111 -13.95 -8.48 -3.08
CA LYS A 111 -12.72 -8.12 -3.79
C LYS A 111 -13.10 -8.05 -5.26
N LYS A 112 -12.77 -6.97 -5.95
CA LYS A 112 -12.96 -6.91 -7.41
C LYS A 112 -12.33 -8.13 -8.08
N LEU A 113 -11.28 -8.68 -7.47
CA LEU A 113 -10.61 -9.90 -7.88
C LEU A 113 -10.60 -10.93 -6.73
N ASN A 114 -10.76 -12.21 -7.06
CA ASN A 114 -10.53 -13.31 -6.13
C ASN A 114 -9.02 -13.60 -5.99
N THR A 115 -8.64 -14.46 -5.03
CA THR A 115 -7.24 -14.78 -4.73
C THR A 115 -6.45 -15.21 -5.96
N THR A 116 -7.00 -16.11 -6.78
CA THR A 116 -6.36 -16.59 -8.02
C THR A 116 -6.19 -15.48 -9.05
N GLN A 117 -7.18 -14.61 -9.21
CA GLN A 117 -7.12 -13.46 -10.09
C GLN A 117 -6.10 -12.43 -9.60
N THR A 118 -6.00 -12.23 -8.29
CA THR A 118 -4.99 -11.35 -7.69
C THR A 118 -3.58 -11.87 -8.00
N THR A 119 -3.31 -13.16 -7.77
CA THR A 119 -2.00 -13.77 -8.06
C THR A 119 -1.63 -13.68 -9.55
N LEU A 120 -2.60 -13.87 -10.45
CA LEU A 120 -2.37 -13.69 -11.89
C LEU A 120 -2.10 -12.22 -12.24
N TYR A 121 -2.80 -11.30 -11.62
CA TYR A 121 -2.59 -9.87 -11.85
C TYR A 121 -1.24 -9.39 -11.30
N ASP A 122 -0.82 -9.86 -10.13
CA ASP A 122 0.51 -9.55 -9.57
C ASP A 122 1.64 -10.04 -10.50
N TRP A 123 1.46 -11.20 -11.13
CA TRP A 123 2.39 -11.67 -12.17
C TRP A 123 2.36 -10.75 -13.42
N ILE A 124 1.19 -10.31 -13.87
CA ILE A 124 1.06 -9.37 -14.99
C ILE A 124 1.81 -8.07 -14.72
N LYS A 125 1.76 -7.56 -13.48
CA LYS A 125 2.44 -6.32 -13.07
C LYS A 125 3.95 -6.35 -13.27
N THR A 126 4.58 -7.52 -13.25
CA THR A 126 6.01 -7.65 -13.48
C THR A 126 6.40 -7.46 -14.94
N LYS A 127 5.42 -7.31 -15.84
CA LYS A 127 5.62 -7.20 -17.30
C LYS A 127 4.89 -5.98 -17.86
N GLU A 128 5.49 -5.30 -18.81
CA GLU A 128 4.80 -4.23 -19.56
C GLU A 128 3.81 -4.79 -20.58
N THR A 129 4.27 -5.83 -21.31
CA THR A 129 3.45 -6.56 -22.29
C THR A 129 3.59 -8.05 -22.06
N PHE A 130 2.54 -8.82 -22.36
CA PHE A 130 2.56 -10.28 -22.24
C PHE A 130 1.67 -10.95 -23.29
N LYS A 131 2.03 -12.18 -23.65
CA LYS A 131 1.23 -13.02 -24.55
C LYS A 131 0.27 -13.91 -23.75
N ARG A 132 -0.87 -14.24 -24.37
CA ARG A 132 -1.83 -15.18 -23.78
C ARG A 132 -1.21 -16.52 -23.37
N ALA A 133 -0.26 -17.04 -24.16
CA ALA A 133 0.43 -18.29 -23.86
C ALA A 133 1.19 -18.23 -22.54
N GLU A 134 1.89 -17.11 -22.27
CA GLU A 134 2.68 -16.93 -21.04
C GLU A 134 1.79 -16.92 -19.78
N ILE A 135 0.66 -16.22 -19.83
CA ILE A 135 -0.26 -16.20 -18.70
C ILE A 135 -1.02 -17.52 -18.56
N LEU A 136 -1.21 -18.27 -19.65
CA LEU A 136 -1.84 -19.60 -19.59
C LEU A 136 -0.94 -20.58 -18.83
N GLU A 137 0.36 -20.60 -19.08
CA GLU A 137 1.31 -21.41 -18.31
C GLU A 137 1.21 -21.12 -16.81
N LYS A 138 1.17 -19.84 -16.45
CA LYS A 138 1.02 -19.45 -15.05
C LYS A 138 -0.34 -19.83 -14.48
N ALA A 139 -1.41 -19.70 -15.27
CA ALA A 139 -2.77 -20.06 -14.88
C ALA A 139 -2.93 -21.56 -14.63
N VAL A 140 -2.30 -22.41 -15.46
CA VAL A 140 -2.29 -23.87 -15.29
C VAL A 140 -1.64 -24.26 -13.98
N LEU A 141 -0.53 -23.61 -13.57
CA LEU A 141 0.13 -23.84 -12.27
C LEU A 141 -0.81 -23.50 -11.09
N LEU A 142 -1.77 -22.61 -11.29
CA LEU A 142 -2.79 -22.22 -10.31
C LEU A 142 -4.07 -23.04 -10.42
N GLY A 143 -4.09 -24.10 -11.24
CA GLY A 143 -5.26 -24.94 -11.46
C GLY A 143 -6.38 -24.28 -12.29
N VAL A 144 -6.09 -23.22 -13.04
CA VAL A 144 -7.06 -22.47 -13.85
C VAL A 144 -7.13 -23.06 -15.26
N LYS A 145 -8.32 -23.45 -15.68
CA LYS A 145 -8.57 -23.94 -17.05
C LYS A 145 -8.56 -22.79 -18.07
N ASP A 146 -8.20 -23.06 -19.33
CA ASP A 146 -8.08 -22.05 -20.40
C ASP A 146 -9.38 -21.24 -20.61
N ARG A 147 -10.54 -21.89 -20.53
CA ARG A 147 -11.85 -21.20 -20.61
C ARG A 147 -12.00 -20.17 -19.48
N THR A 148 -11.66 -20.56 -18.26
CA THR A 148 -11.74 -19.69 -17.08
C THR A 148 -10.74 -18.53 -17.20
N LEU A 149 -9.52 -18.77 -17.73
CA LEU A 149 -8.55 -17.71 -18.00
C LEU A 149 -9.11 -16.68 -18.99
N SER A 150 -9.83 -17.11 -20.01
CA SER A 150 -10.48 -16.19 -20.97
C SER A 150 -11.46 -15.25 -20.28
N ASP A 151 -12.23 -15.74 -19.31
CA ASP A 151 -13.18 -14.93 -18.54
C ASP A 151 -12.46 -14.00 -17.56
N ILE A 152 -11.35 -14.46 -16.97
CA ILE A 152 -10.50 -13.64 -16.12
C ILE A 152 -9.91 -12.47 -16.92
N LEU A 153 -9.36 -12.71 -18.11
CA LEU A 153 -8.80 -11.67 -18.97
C LEU A 153 -9.87 -10.65 -19.40
N LYS A 154 -11.07 -11.10 -19.77
CA LYS A 154 -12.20 -10.19 -20.04
C LYS A 154 -12.53 -9.31 -18.83
N ARG A 155 -12.51 -9.91 -17.62
CA ARG A 155 -12.75 -9.18 -16.38
C ARG A 155 -11.66 -8.15 -16.12
N PHE A 156 -10.38 -8.48 -16.34
CA PHE A 156 -9.27 -7.54 -16.21
C PHE A 156 -9.40 -6.36 -17.17
N ILE A 157 -9.81 -6.60 -18.43
CA ILE A 157 -10.08 -5.53 -19.39
C ILE A 157 -11.25 -4.66 -18.91
N LYS A 158 -12.35 -5.26 -18.43
CA LYS A 158 -13.49 -4.52 -17.89
C LYS A 158 -13.11 -3.65 -16.68
N LEU A 159 -12.21 -4.13 -15.84
CA LEU A 159 -11.69 -3.39 -14.69
C LEU A 159 -10.56 -2.39 -15.08
N LYS A 160 -10.25 -2.25 -16.37
CA LYS A 160 -9.19 -1.38 -16.91
C LYS A 160 -7.79 -1.68 -16.32
N LEU A 161 -7.53 -2.90 -15.92
CA LEU A 161 -6.24 -3.35 -15.40
C LEU A 161 -5.24 -3.70 -16.50
N ILE A 162 -5.78 -4.18 -17.64
CA ILE A 162 -5.02 -4.51 -18.84
C ILE A 162 -5.76 -4.01 -20.09
N GLU A 163 -5.02 -3.86 -21.18
CA GLU A 163 -5.55 -3.51 -22.49
C GLU A 163 -5.12 -4.56 -23.52
N LYS A 164 -6.01 -4.89 -24.44
CA LYS A 164 -5.72 -5.81 -25.54
C LYS A 164 -5.15 -5.02 -26.71
N VAL A 165 -3.87 -5.22 -27.02
CA VAL A 165 -3.18 -4.54 -28.12
C VAL A 165 -3.44 -5.20 -29.46
N SER A 166 -3.38 -6.55 -29.49
CA SER A 166 -3.65 -7.34 -30.68
C SER A 166 -4.17 -8.72 -30.32
N HIS A 167 -4.35 -9.63 -31.30
CA HIS A 167 -4.80 -10.98 -31.02
C HIS A 167 -3.79 -11.72 -30.13
N GLY A 168 -4.19 -12.03 -28.90
CA GLY A 168 -3.36 -12.76 -27.93
C GLY A 168 -2.25 -11.95 -27.26
N ILE A 169 -2.16 -10.61 -27.48
CA ILE A 169 -1.18 -9.73 -26.85
C ILE A 169 -1.91 -8.68 -26.02
N TYR A 170 -1.43 -8.51 -24.79
CA TYR A 170 -1.98 -7.60 -23.80
C TYR A 170 -0.87 -6.70 -23.22
N THR A 171 -1.24 -5.50 -22.81
CA THR A 171 -0.38 -4.58 -22.08
C THR A 171 -1.01 -4.24 -20.74
N LYS A 172 -0.17 -4.00 -19.77
CA LYS A 172 -0.56 -3.40 -18.49
C LYS A 172 -1.00 -1.95 -18.76
N ARG A 173 -2.00 -1.51 -18.06
CA ARG A 173 -2.47 -0.13 -18.07
C ARG A 173 -1.96 0.63 -16.85
#